data_a17c8f4fd65ef906bb17fdae0787acff
#
_entry.id   a17c8f4fd65ef906bb17fdae0787acff
#
_cell.length_a   1.000
_cell.length_b   1.000
_cell.length_c   1.000
_cell.angle_alpha   90.00
_cell.angle_beta   90.00
_cell.angle_gamma   90.00
#
_symmetry.space_group_name_H-M   'P 1'
#
loop_
_entity.id
_entity.type
_entity.pdbx_description
1 polymer ?
#
loop_
_entity_poly.entity_id
_entity_poly.type
_entity_poly.pdbx_seq_one_letter_code
_entity_poly.pdbx_strand_id
1 'polypeptide(L)'
;MKKGYVQVTDSYERILHWMLALSCLLLCVTGLGMMFQTFNFIGLLFGGLKSLKLVHNFTGLVFAVSLILVIRMWWKEAGVFVLPEDLDWCMAAGGYLWHVDKVPETGKYNPGQKAFFLVVAGGGILMILTGLIMWFPTTLPVELVRWMYPLHALGFVAIFAFFFIHLYLGTIGNPGSVDAMVTGWMDKKVLTMLHPKWVKEMEHEGKLVVYGEEKKSDAHGHS
;
A
#
# COMPACT_ATOMS: atom_id res chain seq x y z
N MET A 1 -11.40 1.44 22.70
CA MET A 1 -11.66 2.53 21.72
C MET A 1 -12.51 3.60 22.38
N LYS A 2 -12.35 4.86 22.02
CA LYS A 2 -13.14 6.00 22.57
C LYS A 2 -14.32 6.29 21.64
N LYS A 3 -15.43 6.84 22.19
CA LYS A 3 -16.53 7.35 21.35
C LYS A 3 -16.01 8.36 20.33
N GLY A 4 -16.52 8.34 19.11
CA GLY A 4 -16.09 9.25 18.04
C GLY A 4 -15.08 8.66 17.05
N TYR A 5 -14.74 7.38 17.13
CA TYR A 5 -13.95 6.68 16.14
C TYR A 5 -14.85 6.18 15.00
N VAL A 6 -14.38 6.32 13.75
CA VAL A 6 -15.08 5.87 12.53
C VAL A 6 -14.34 4.67 11.96
N GLN A 7 -15.10 3.66 11.52
CA GLN A 7 -14.52 2.53 10.81
C GLN A 7 -14.12 2.96 9.39
N VAL A 8 -12.82 2.80 9.05
CA VAL A 8 -12.25 3.23 7.78
C VAL A 8 -11.70 2.08 6.94
N THR A 9 -11.39 0.94 7.57
CA THR A 9 -10.99 -0.29 6.87
C THR A 9 -11.66 -1.50 7.51
N ASP A 10 -11.94 -2.50 6.72
CA ASP A 10 -12.43 -3.79 7.20
C ASP A 10 -11.27 -4.76 7.50
N SER A 11 -11.60 -5.94 8.05
CA SER A 11 -10.58 -6.94 8.41
C SER A 11 -9.89 -7.54 7.18
N TYR A 12 -10.60 -7.67 6.06
CA TYR A 12 -10.05 -8.21 4.83
C TYR A 12 -9.02 -7.26 4.21
N GLU A 13 -9.33 -5.95 4.14
CA GLU A 13 -8.39 -4.92 3.70
C GLU A 13 -7.10 -4.95 4.53
N ARG A 14 -7.21 -5.04 5.86
CA ARG A 14 -6.06 -5.07 6.77
C ARG A 14 -5.21 -6.33 6.61
N ILE A 15 -5.84 -7.50 6.53
CA ILE A 15 -5.12 -8.77 6.35
C ILE A 15 -4.32 -8.73 5.04
N LEU A 16 -4.95 -8.33 3.93
CA LEU A 16 -4.27 -8.24 2.64
C LEU A 16 -3.13 -7.22 2.63
N HIS A 17 -3.35 -6.05 3.24
CA HIS A 17 -2.31 -5.04 3.39
C HIS A 17 -1.11 -5.59 4.17
N TRP A 18 -1.34 -6.23 5.32
CA TRP A 18 -0.24 -6.77 6.14
C TRP A 18 0.44 -7.98 5.49
N MET A 19 -0.28 -8.84 4.78
CA MET A 19 0.34 -9.90 3.99
C MET A 19 1.27 -9.32 2.90
N LEU A 20 0.80 -8.31 2.17
CA LEU A 20 1.61 -7.62 1.16
C LEU A 20 2.82 -6.93 1.80
N ALA A 21 2.62 -6.18 2.87
CA ALA A 21 3.67 -5.42 3.54
C ALA A 21 4.76 -6.33 4.13
N LEU A 22 4.37 -7.38 4.88
CA LEU A 22 5.32 -8.30 5.50
C LEU A 22 6.08 -9.13 4.48
N SER A 23 5.40 -9.62 3.44
CA SER A 23 6.08 -10.31 2.35
C SER A 23 7.04 -9.39 1.58
N CYS A 24 6.66 -8.14 1.32
CA CYS A 24 7.53 -7.13 0.70
C CYS A 24 8.78 -6.87 1.57
N LEU A 25 8.62 -6.65 2.87
CA LEU A 25 9.76 -6.43 3.78
C LEU A 25 10.70 -7.63 3.82
N LEU A 26 10.16 -8.85 3.89
CA LEU A 26 10.97 -10.06 3.87
C LEU A 26 11.72 -10.21 2.53
N LEU A 27 11.07 -9.88 1.40
CA LEU A 27 11.70 -9.86 0.08
C LEU A 27 12.81 -8.81 -0.01
N CYS A 28 12.62 -7.62 0.58
CA CYS A 28 13.66 -6.59 0.66
C CYS A 28 14.89 -7.11 1.42
N VAL A 29 14.68 -7.67 2.61
CA VAL A 29 15.78 -8.20 3.45
C VAL A 29 16.51 -9.35 2.75
N THR A 30 15.77 -10.31 2.23
CA THR A 30 16.39 -11.48 1.55
C THR A 30 17.05 -11.09 0.22
N GLY A 31 16.46 -10.13 -0.51
CA GLY A 31 17.02 -9.58 -1.74
C GLY A 31 18.35 -8.84 -1.50
N LEU A 32 18.42 -7.99 -0.48
CA LEU A 32 19.66 -7.31 -0.08
C LEU A 32 20.76 -8.32 0.28
N GLY A 33 20.40 -9.40 1.00
CA GLY A 33 21.33 -10.47 1.36
C GLY A 33 21.88 -11.27 0.17
N MET A 34 21.16 -11.29 -0.95
CA MET A 34 21.63 -11.94 -2.19
C MET A 34 22.37 -10.97 -3.13
N MET A 35 22.00 -9.70 -3.12
CA MET A 35 22.48 -8.70 -4.08
C MET A 35 23.85 -8.13 -3.67
N PHE A 36 24.07 -7.89 -2.37
CA PHE A 36 25.27 -7.21 -1.89
C PHE A 36 26.10 -8.11 -0.96
N GLN A 37 27.38 -8.25 -1.24
CA GLN A 37 28.33 -9.04 -0.42
C GLN A 37 28.34 -8.60 1.05
N THR A 38 28.23 -7.28 1.30
CA THR A 38 28.17 -6.71 2.65
C THR A 38 27.01 -7.27 3.48
N PHE A 39 25.91 -7.66 2.84
CA PHE A 39 24.73 -8.21 3.49
C PHE A 39 24.62 -9.75 3.43
N ASN A 40 25.66 -10.44 2.92
CA ASN A 40 25.64 -11.91 2.83
C ASN A 40 25.48 -12.60 4.20
N PHE A 41 25.80 -11.91 5.31
CA PHE A 41 25.55 -12.41 6.67
C PHE A 41 24.06 -12.71 6.92
N ILE A 42 23.13 -12.05 6.21
CA ILE A 42 21.70 -12.36 6.26
C ILE A 42 21.47 -13.82 5.88
N GLY A 43 22.24 -14.35 4.93
CA GLY A 43 22.16 -15.75 4.54
C GLY A 43 22.39 -16.72 5.70
N LEU A 44 23.24 -16.35 6.67
CA LEU A 44 23.51 -17.21 7.84
C LEU A 44 22.26 -17.41 8.71
N LEU A 45 21.39 -16.38 8.79
CA LEU A 45 20.13 -16.47 9.54
C LEU A 45 19.15 -17.49 8.94
N PHE A 46 19.33 -17.80 7.66
CA PHE A 46 18.46 -18.73 6.91
C PHE A 46 19.16 -20.06 6.57
N GLY A 47 20.36 -20.34 7.12
CA GLY A 47 21.10 -21.57 6.85
C GLY A 47 21.90 -21.53 5.54
N GLY A 48 22.23 -20.36 5.03
CA GLY A 48 23.06 -20.12 3.84
C GLY A 48 22.32 -19.52 2.67
N LEU A 49 23.06 -19.10 1.64
CA LEU A 49 22.50 -18.39 0.48
C LEU A 49 21.52 -19.22 -0.33
N LYS A 50 21.66 -20.55 -0.36
CA LYS A 50 20.69 -21.45 -1.04
C LYS A 50 19.33 -21.41 -0.37
N SER A 51 19.30 -21.52 0.96
CA SER A 51 18.06 -21.44 1.75
C SER A 51 17.47 -20.05 1.69
N LEU A 52 18.31 -18.98 1.75
CA LEU A 52 17.87 -17.62 1.58
C LEU A 52 17.14 -17.41 0.23
N LYS A 53 17.70 -17.93 -0.88
CA LYS A 53 17.06 -17.89 -2.19
C LYS A 53 15.71 -18.62 -2.21
N LEU A 54 15.61 -19.77 -1.57
CA LEU A 54 14.32 -20.50 -1.46
C LEU A 54 13.29 -19.67 -0.71
N VAL A 55 13.66 -19.11 0.44
CA VAL A 55 12.75 -18.21 1.22
C VAL A 55 12.31 -17.04 0.37
N HIS A 56 13.24 -16.37 -0.34
CA HIS A 56 12.92 -15.27 -1.24
C HIS A 56 11.89 -15.67 -2.30
N ASN A 57 12.13 -16.77 -3.00
CA ASN A 57 11.27 -17.23 -4.08
C ASN A 57 9.85 -17.59 -3.58
N PHE A 58 9.73 -18.33 -2.48
CA PHE A 58 8.42 -18.67 -1.91
C PHE A 58 7.69 -17.48 -1.31
N THR A 59 8.42 -16.57 -0.66
CA THR A 59 7.84 -15.28 -0.21
C THR A 59 7.36 -14.46 -1.41
N GLY A 60 8.07 -14.54 -2.55
CA GLY A 60 7.65 -13.92 -3.81
C GLY A 60 6.28 -14.40 -4.31
N LEU A 61 5.92 -15.68 -4.10
CA LEU A 61 4.57 -16.19 -4.42
C LEU A 61 3.52 -15.59 -3.49
N VAL A 62 3.81 -15.49 -2.19
CA VAL A 62 2.90 -14.85 -1.22
C VAL A 62 2.68 -13.38 -1.58
N PHE A 63 3.75 -12.67 -1.90
CA PHE A 63 3.70 -11.29 -2.37
C PHE A 63 2.85 -11.16 -3.65
N ALA A 64 3.07 -12.04 -4.63
CA ALA A 64 2.34 -12.01 -5.91
C ALA A 64 0.83 -12.18 -5.70
N VAL A 65 0.41 -13.18 -4.92
CA VAL A 65 -1.00 -13.41 -4.61
C VAL A 65 -1.58 -12.20 -3.85
N SER A 66 -0.89 -11.71 -2.82
CA SER A 66 -1.33 -10.56 -2.04
C SER A 66 -1.47 -9.31 -2.90
N LEU A 67 -0.50 -9.05 -3.79
CA LEU A 67 -0.52 -7.89 -4.69
C LEU A 67 -1.70 -7.95 -5.66
N ILE A 68 -1.96 -9.10 -6.29
CA ILE A 68 -3.09 -9.27 -7.22
C ILE A 68 -4.43 -9.00 -6.49
N LEU A 69 -4.58 -9.52 -5.27
CA LEU A 69 -5.78 -9.31 -4.47
C LEU A 69 -5.94 -7.83 -4.05
N VAL A 70 -4.84 -7.17 -3.65
CA VAL A 70 -4.82 -5.74 -3.31
C VAL A 70 -5.13 -4.88 -4.52
N ILE A 71 -4.54 -5.17 -5.70
CA ILE A 71 -4.86 -4.46 -6.95
C ILE A 71 -6.35 -4.60 -7.26
N ARG A 72 -6.88 -5.81 -7.21
CA ARG A 72 -8.31 -6.07 -7.47
C ARG A 72 -9.22 -5.31 -6.51
N MET A 73 -8.84 -5.23 -5.24
CA MET A 73 -9.63 -4.60 -4.18
C MET A 73 -9.66 -3.08 -4.33
N TRP A 74 -8.49 -2.45 -4.52
CA TRP A 74 -8.36 -0.99 -4.47
C TRP A 74 -8.26 -0.29 -5.83
N TRP A 75 -8.28 -1.04 -6.96
CA TRP A 75 -8.11 -0.45 -8.29
C TRP A 75 -9.10 0.70 -8.59
N LYS A 76 -10.36 0.50 -8.24
CA LYS A 76 -11.41 1.51 -8.51
C LYS A 76 -11.24 2.79 -7.70
N GLU A 77 -10.71 2.69 -6.49
CA GLU A 77 -10.57 3.81 -5.56
C GLU A 77 -9.20 4.48 -5.62
N ALA A 78 -8.13 3.69 -5.74
CA ALA A 78 -6.75 4.16 -5.70
C ALA A 78 -6.00 4.08 -7.04
N GLY A 79 -6.49 3.30 -8.01
CA GLY A 79 -5.87 3.12 -9.31
C GLY A 79 -6.27 4.17 -10.37
N VAL A 80 -7.25 5.02 -10.07
CA VAL A 80 -7.80 5.97 -11.04
C VAL A 80 -7.72 7.40 -10.51
N PHE A 81 -7.13 8.30 -11.32
CA PHE A 81 -7.11 9.73 -11.03
C PHE A 81 -8.42 10.39 -11.49
N VAL A 82 -8.99 11.25 -10.65
CA VAL A 82 -10.18 12.03 -10.93
C VAL A 82 -9.76 13.45 -11.31
N LEU A 83 -10.02 13.84 -12.57
CA LEU A 83 -9.66 15.16 -13.05
C LEU A 83 -10.87 16.12 -12.94
N PRO A 84 -10.64 17.42 -12.67
CA PRO A 84 -9.35 18.10 -12.43
C PRO A 84 -8.82 18.00 -10.98
N GLU A 85 -9.61 17.53 -10.02
CA GLU A 85 -9.37 17.61 -8.56
C GLU A 85 -8.02 17.01 -8.14
N ASP A 86 -7.68 15.83 -8.66
CA ASP A 86 -6.40 15.17 -8.33
C ASP A 86 -5.20 15.94 -8.92
N LEU A 87 -5.38 16.60 -10.07
CA LEU A 87 -4.35 17.43 -10.67
C LEU A 87 -4.09 18.68 -9.83
N ASP A 88 -5.14 19.35 -9.37
CA ASP A 88 -5.04 20.54 -8.51
C ASP A 88 -4.31 20.20 -7.21
N TRP A 89 -4.60 19.02 -6.63
CA TRP A 89 -3.89 18.53 -5.45
C TRP A 89 -2.40 18.25 -5.76
N CYS A 90 -2.09 17.64 -6.90
CA CYS A 90 -0.71 17.41 -7.32
C CYS A 90 0.06 18.71 -7.53
N MET A 91 -0.57 19.73 -8.14
CA MET A 91 0.01 21.06 -8.32
C MET A 91 0.27 21.77 -7.00
N ALA A 92 -0.58 21.55 -6.00
CA ALA A 92 -0.36 22.03 -4.63
C ALA A 92 0.63 21.16 -3.84
N ALA A 93 1.10 20.03 -4.41
CA ALA A 93 1.90 18.99 -3.74
C ALA A 93 1.32 18.56 -2.37
N GLY A 94 -0.03 18.60 -2.24
CA GLY A 94 -0.71 18.34 -0.99
C GLY A 94 -0.36 19.25 0.18
N GLY A 95 0.30 20.37 -0.09
CA GLY A 95 0.84 21.28 0.95
C GLY A 95 2.12 20.76 1.63
N TYR A 96 2.72 19.67 1.16
CA TYR A 96 3.91 19.08 1.80
C TYR A 96 5.23 19.77 1.40
N LEU A 97 5.31 20.36 0.19
CA LEU A 97 6.55 20.91 -0.35
C LEU A 97 6.63 22.43 -0.24
N TRP A 98 5.48 23.12 -0.29
CA TRP A 98 5.38 24.58 -0.15
C TRP A 98 4.06 24.96 0.52
N HIS A 99 4.03 26.17 1.05
CA HIS A 99 2.81 26.68 1.69
C HIS A 99 1.71 26.93 0.65
N VAL A 100 0.52 26.43 0.94
CA VAL A 100 -0.72 26.71 0.18
C VAL A 100 -1.81 27.14 1.17
N ASP A 101 -2.60 28.14 0.80
CA ASP A 101 -3.66 28.64 1.68
C ASP A 101 -4.74 27.58 1.95
N LYS A 102 -5.03 26.76 0.95
CA LYS A 102 -5.99 25.65 1.07
C LYS A 102 -5.54 24.47 0.19
N VAL A 103 -5.35 23.32 0.82
CA VAL A 103 -5.13 22.05 0.09
C VAL A 103 -6.46 21.61 -0.51
N PRO A 104 -6.50 21.24 -1.81
CA PRO A 104 -7.71 20.71 -2.43
C PRO A 104 -8.26 19.48 -1.67
N GLU A 105 -9.59 19.45 -1.47
CA GLU A 105 -10.26 18.34 -0.76
C GLU A 105 -10.16 17.06 -1.57
N THR A 106 -9.82 15.95 -0.93
CA THR A 106 -9.70 14.65 -1.56
C THR A 106 -10.74 13.66 -1.01
N GLY A 107 -11.07 12.64 -1.83
CA GLY A 107 -11.89 11.52 -1.40
C GLY A 107 -11.15 10.56 -0.45
N LYS A 108 -11.49 9.27 -0.47
CA LYS A 108 -10.89 8.23 0.38
C LYS A 108 -9.36 8.17 0.26
N TYR A 109 -8.83 8.31 -0.96
CA TYR A 109 -7.39 8.36 -1.23
C TYR A 109 -7.01 9.67 -1.90
N ASN A 110 -5.96 10.31 -1.38
CA ASN A 110 -5.38 11.48 -2.01
C ASN A 110 -4.44 11.07 -3.18
N PRO A 111 -4.12 11.98 -4.11
CA PRO A 111 -3.28 11.67 -5.27
C PRO A 111 -1.91 11.11 -4.93
N GLY A 112 -1.30 11.49 -3.82
CA GLY A 112 -0.05 10.90 -3.35
C GLY A 112 -0.20 9.42 -3.00
N GLN A 113 -1.30 9.03 -2.34
CA GLN A 113 -1.63 7.64 -2.05
C GLN A 113 -1.95 6.86 -3.33
N LYS A 114 -2.64 7.47 -4.31
CA LYS A 114 -2.91 6.88 -5.63
C LYS A 114 -1.60 6.64 -6.40
N ALA A 115 -0.70 7.62 -6.42
CA ALA A 115 0.62 7.48 -7.05
C ALA A 115 1.44 6.35 -6.40
N PHE A 116 1.46 6.28 -5.06
CA PHE A 116 2.09 5.18 -4.34
C PHE A 116 1.49 3.82 -4.71
N PHE A 117 0.16 3.71 -4.75
CA PHE A 117 -0.52 2.48 -5.17
C PHE A 117 -0.11 2.05 -6.58
N LEU A 118 -0.04 2.98 -7.55
CA LEU A 118 0.37 2.68 -8.93
C LEU A 118 1.85 2.26 -9.02
N VAL A 119 2.74 2.86 -8.22
CA VAL A 119 4.16 2.45 -8.15
C VAL A 119 4.27 1.03 -7.58
N VAL A 120 3.53 0.71 -6.51
CA VAL A 120 3.54 -0.64 -5.93
C VAL A 120 2.90 -1.65 -6.89
N ALA A 121 1.80 -1.31 -7.54
CA ALA A 121 1.15 -2.19 -8.51
C ALA A 121 2.05 -2.46 -9.72
N GLY A 122 2.52 -1.41 -10.40
CA GLY A 122 3.37 -1.54 -11.60
C GLY A 122 4.74 -2.13 -11.28
N GLY A 123 5.42 -1.60 -10.26
CA GLY A 123 6.71 -2.11 -9.80
C GLY A 123 6.61 -3.55 -9.29
N GLY A 124 5.55 -3.87 -8.53
CA GLY A 124 5.31 -5.22 -8.03
C GLY A 124 5.04 -6.24 -9.16
N ILE A 125 4.27 -5.87 -10.19
CA ILE A 125 4.08 -6.70 -11.38
C ILE A 125 5.43 -6.93 -12.09
N LEU A 126 6.24 -5.89 -12.26
CA LEU A 126 7.58 -6.01 -12.81
C LEU A 126 8.45 -6.97 -12.00
N MET A 127 8.41 -6.86 -10.65
CA MET A 127 9.15 -7.75 -9.74
C MET A 127 8.70 -9.20 -9.87
N ILE A 128 7.40 -9.46 -9.99
CA ILE A 128 6.85 -10.81 -10.17
C ILE A 128 7.32 -11.40 -11.50
N LEU A 129 7.17 -10.67 -12.60
CA LEU A 129 7.54 -11.16 -13.94
C LEU A 129 9.05 -11.45 -14.03
N THR A 130 9.87 -10.49 -13.61
CA THR A 130 11.32 -10.64 -13.63
C THR A 130 11.80 -11.74 -12.67
N GLY A 131 11.22 -11.81 -11.48
CA GLY A 131 11.53 -12.84 -10.48
C GLY A 131 11.20 -14.25 -10.94
N LEU A 132 10.04 -14.46 -11.59
CA LEU A 132 9.67 -15.75 -12.17
C LEU A 132 10.64 -16.18 -13.27
N ILE A 133 11.03 -15.28 -14.17
CA ILE A 133 12.02 -15.57 -15.21
C ILE A 133 13.38 -15.94 -14.59
N MET A 134 13.82 -15.22 -13.57
CA MET A 134 15.07 -15.50 -12.85
C MET A 134 15.02 -16.79 -12.03
N TRP A 135 13.82 -17.26 -11.66
CA TRP A 135 13.65 -18.55 -10.97
C TRP A 135 13.85 -19.74 -11.93
N PHE A 136 13.41 -19.59 -13.18
CA PHE A 136 13.50 -20.63 -14.22
C PHE A 136 14.37 -20.18 -15.41
N PRO A 137 15.69 -19.92 -15.20
CA PRO A 137 16.52 -19.23 -16.17
C PRO A 137 16.81 -20.03 -17.46
N THR A 138 16.53 -21.34 -17.46
CA THR A 138 16.75 -22.21 -18.62
C THR A 138 15.57 -22.28 -19.58
N THR A 139 14.44 -21.64 -19.22
CA THR A 139 13.21 -21.66 -20.02
C THR A 139 13.17 -20.61 -21.13
N LEU A 140 14.06 -19.61 -21.08
CA LEU A 140 14.08 -18.49 -21.99
C LEU A 140 15.52 -18.22 -22.50
N PRO A 141 15.68 -17.47 -23.63
CA PRO A 141 16.99 -17.08 -24.13
C PRO A 141 17.83 -16.35 -23.07
N VAL A 142 19.12 -16.69 -23.01
CA VAL A 142 20.05 -16.16 -21.98
C VAL A 142 20.15 -14.66 -21.98
N GLU A 143 20.03 -14.02 -23.13
CA GLU A 143 20.05 -12.55 -23.31
C GLU A 143 18.88 -11.93 -22.57
N LEU A 144 17.69 -12.49 -22.70
CA LEU A 144 16.49 -12.00 -22.01
C LEU A 144 16.65 -12.17 -20.49
N VAL A 145 17.09 -13.34 -20.06
CA VAL A 145 17.31 -13.61 -18.62
C VAL A 145 18.30 -12.65 -18.00
N ARG A 146 19.37 -12.27 -18.74
CA ARG A 146 20.35 -11.28 -18.26
C ARG A 146 19.74 -9.91 -18.00
N TRP A 147 18.78 -9.47 -18.82
CA TRP A 147 18.09 -8.20 -18.60
C TRP A 147 17.13 -8.21 -17.40
N MET A 148 16.68 -9.39 -16.96
CA MET A 148 15.77 -9.48 -15.81
C MET A 148 16.45 -9.06 -14.50
N TYR A 149 17.76 -9.28 -14.34
CA TYR A 149 18.50 -8.87 -13.14
C TYR A 149 18.47 -7.35 -12.91
N PRO A 150 18.91 -6.51 -13.87
CA PRO A 150 18.85 -5.05 -13.69
C PRO A 150 17.41 -4.52 -13.62
N LEU A 151 16.46 -5.12 -14.34
CA LEU A 151 15.05 -4.72 -14.26
C LEU A 151 14.44 -5.04 -12.89
N HIS A 152 14.78 -6.21 -12.32
CA HIS A 152 14.37 -6.59 -10.97
C HIS A 152 14.97 -5.64 -9.92
N ALA A 153 16.25 -5.32 -10.05
CA ALA A 153 16.93 -4.35 -9.18
C ALA A 153 16.31 -2.94 -9.28
N LEU A 154 15.95 -2.50 -10.50
CA LEU A 154 15.29 -1.21 -10.72
C LEU A 154 13.91 -1.16 -10.05
N GLY A 155 13.12 -2.22 -10.22
CA GLY A 155 11.82 -2.36 -9.55
C GLY A 155 11.96 -2.32 -8.02
N PHE A 156 12.97 -3.00 -7.48
CA PHE A 156 13.29 -2.94 -6.05
C PHE A 156 13.61 -1.50 -5.60
N VAL A 157 14.49 -0.80 -6.30
CA VAL A 157 14.87 0.59 -5.94
C VAL A 157 13.64 1.51 -5.95
N ALA A 158 12.79 1.40 -6.96
CA ALA A 158 11.57 2.20 -7.05
C ALA A 158 10.63 1.93 -5.86
N ILE A 159 10.27 0.67 -5.60
CA ILE A 159 9.38 0.30 -4.48
C ILE A 159 10.01 0.71 -3.15
N PHE A 160 11.30 0.48 -2.96
CA PHE A 160 12.01 0.77 -1.71
C PHE A 160 12.08 2.27 -1.41
N ALA A 161 12.31 3.11 -2.41
CA ALA A 161 12.29 4.56 -2.25
C ALA A 161 10.91 5.07 -1.82
N PHE A 162 9.86 4.63 -2.49
CA PHE A 162 8.49 5.02 -2.15
C PHE A 162 8.01 4.41 -0.82
N PHE A 163 8.54 3.26 -0.41
CA PHE A 163 8.24 2.64 0.88
C PHE A 163 8.60 3.55 2.06
N PHE A 164 9.73 4.25 2.03
CA PHE A 164 10.09 5.18 3.12
C PHE A 164 9.14 6.37 3.19
N ILE A 165 8.71 6.90 2.05
CA ILE A 165 7.69 7.96 2.01
C ILE A 165 6.38 7.44 2.60
N HIS A 166 5.95 6.24 2.20
CA HIS A 166 4.74 5.60 2.72
C HIS A 166 4.83 5.35 4.23
N LEU A 167 5.95 4.83 4.70
CA LEU A 167 6.17 4.58 6.13
C LEU A 167 6.09 5.87 6.93
N TYR A 168 6.77 6.93 6.49
CA TYR A 168 6.73 8.23 7.15
C TYR A 168 5.31 8.81 7.18
N LEU A 169 4.65 8.89 6.03
CA LEU A 169 3.30 9.46 5.93
C LEU A 169 2.25 8.59 6.62
N GLY A 170 2.40 7.27 6.62
CA GLY A 170 1.49 6.35 7.28
C GLY A 170 1.63 6.29 8.81
N THR A 171 2.74 6.80 9.36
CA THR A 171 3.00 6.74 10.81
C THR A 171 3.11 8.12 11.44
N ILE A 172 4.12 8.91 11.05
CA ILE A 172 4.49 10.18 11.68
C ILE A 172 3.80 11.36 10.97
N GLY A 173 3.81 11.37 9.65
CA GLY A 173 3.36 12.50 8.83
C GLY A 173 1.85 12.75 8.89
N ASN A 174 1.04 11.68 9.04
CA ASN A 174 -0.41 11.78 9.21
C ASN A 174 -0.83 10.99 10.46
N PRO A 175 -0.90 11.63 11.63
CA PRO A 175 -1.27 10.98 12.88
C PRO A 175 -2.62 10.25 12.77
N GLY A 176 -2.68 9.01 13.26
CA GLY A 176 -3.87 8.15 13.21
C GLY A 176 -4.00 7.29 11.95
N SER A 177 -3.19 7.51 10.91
CA SER A 177 -3.24 6.67 9.69
C SER A 177 -2.85 5.23 9.97
N VAL A 178 -1.87 4.98 10.83
CA VAL A 178 -1.48 3.63 11.23
C VAL A 178 -2.63 2.90 11.96
N ASP A 179 -3.44 3.61 12.75
CA ASP A 179 -4.58 3.03 13.46
C ASP A 179 -5.60 2.43 12.49
N ALA A 180 -5.80 3.06 11.33
CA ALA A 180 -6.66 2.55 10.26
C ALA A 180 -6.24 1.15 9.79
N MET A 181 -4.92 0.89 9.71
CA MET A 181 -4.38 -0.41 9.26
C MET A 181 -4.15 -1.41 10.39
N VAL A 182 -4.10 -0.97 11.64
CA VAL A 182 -3.96 -1.87 12.80
C VAL A 182 -5.32 -2.24 13.39
N THR A 183 -6.16 -1.24 13.64
CA THR A 183 -7.44 -1.43 14.33
C THR A 183 -8.65 -1.41 13.39
N GLY A 184 -8.54 -0.74 12.26
CA GLY A 184 -9.65 -0.46 11.33
C GLY A 184 -10.39 0.84 11.61
N TRP A 185 -9.97 1.58 12.64
CA TRP A 185 -10.69 2.75 13.14
C TRP A 185 -9.80 3.98 13.19
N MET A 186 -10.37 5.14 12.91
CA MET A 186 -9.71 6.43 12.97
C MET A 186 -10.57 7.44 13.72
N ASP A 187 -9.95 8.37 14.44
CA ASP A 187 -10.69 9.47 15.09
C ASP A 187 -11.42 10.32 14.02
N LYS A 188 -12.72 10.59 14.23
CA LYS A 188 -13.55 11.31 13.25
C LYS A 188 -13.00 12.71 12.94
N LYS A 189 -12.42 13.41 13.93
CA LYS A 189 -11.86 14.74 13.72
C LYS A 189 -10.64 14.69 12.80
N VAL A 190 -9.74 13.71 13.03
CA VAL A 190 -8.57 13.49 12.18
C VAL A 190 -9.00 13.07 10.78
N LEU A 191 -9.95 12.13 10.67
CA LEU A 191 -10.48 11.70 9.37
C LEU A 191 -11.10 12.88 8.59
N THR A 192 -11.90 13.73 9.26
CA THR A 192 -12.52 14.91 8.64
C THR A 192 -11.47 15.93 8.19
N MET A 193 -10.36 16.06 8.91
CA MET A 193 -9.26 16.95 8.53
C MET A 193 -8.51 16.42 7.30
N LEU A 194 -8.23 15.12 7.24
CA LEU A 194 -7.44 14.50 6.16
C LEU A 194 -8.27 14.20 4.91
N HIS A 195 -9.54 13.80 5.08
CA HIS A 195 -10.43 13.32 4.01
C HIS A 195 -11.84 13.89 4.13
N PRO A 196 -12.00 15.24 4.09
CA PRO A 196 -13.31 15.90 4.36
C PRO A 196 -14.39 15.51 3.35
N LYS A 197 -14.04 15.34 2.08
CA LYS A 197 -14.96 14.92 1.01
C LYS A 197 -15.47 13.51 1.26
N TRP A 198 -14.58 12.59 1.62
CA TRP A 198 -14.96 11.19 1.90
C TRP A 198 -15.89 11.07 3.11
N VAL A 199 -15.64 11.84 4.19
CA VAL A 199 -16.56 11.85 5.35
C VAL A 199 -17.95 12.31 4.95
N LYS A 200 -18.08 13.39 4.16
CA LYS A 200 -19.36 13.88 3.64
C LYS A 200 -20.07 12.82 2.78
N GLU A 201 -19.33 12.12 1.92
CA GLU A 201 -19.86 11.04 1.09
C GLU A 201 -20.40 9.89 1.95
N MET A 202 -19.63 9.44 2.96
CA MET A 202 -20.07 8.39 3.89
C MET A 202 -21.30 8.80 4.71
N GLU A 203 -21.38 10.06 5.14
CA GLU A 203 -22.55 10.58 5.85
C GLU A 203 -23.80 10.59 4.95
N HIS A 204 -23.67 11.06 3.70
CA HIS A 204 -24.75 11.11 2.74
C HIS A 204 -25.24 9.69 2.34
N GLU A 205 -24.33 8.74 2.23
CA GLU A 205 -24.65 7.35 1.88
C GLU A 205 -25.10 6.49 3.08
N GLY A 206 -25.12 7.05 4.29
CA GLY A 206 -25.44 6.29 5.52
C GLY A 206 -24.44 5.19 5.86
N LYS A 207 -23.22 5.28 5.32
CA LYS A 207 -22.14 4.29 5.51
C LYS A 207 -21.19 4.64 6.67
N LEU A 208 -21.38 5.79 7.31
CA LEU A 208 -20.53 6.21 8.42
C LEU A 208 -20.82 5.35 9.66
N VAL A 209 -19.90 4.46 10.00
CA VAL A 209 -19.99 3.62 11.20
C VAL A 209 -19.16 4.26 12.31
N VAL A 210 -19.84 4.78 13.34
CA VAL A 210 -19.18 5.42 14.50
C VAL A 210 -19.20 4.45 15.68
N TYR A 211 -18.03 4.29 16.34
CA TYR A 211 -17.90 3.41 17.51
C TYR A 211 -18.75 3.91 18.68
N GLY A 212 -19.60 3.02 19.19
CA GLY A 212 -20.49 3.31 20.34
C GLY A 212 -21.78 4.08 20.01
N GLU A 213 -22.07 4.31 18.71
CA GLU A 213 -23.39 4.72 18.24
C GLU A 213 -24.13 3.50 17.70
N GLU A 214 -25.32 3.19 18.25
CA GLU A 214 -26.21 2.20 17.67
C GLU A 214 -26.64 2.67 16.26
N LYS A 215 -26.59 1.78 15.27
CA LYS A 215 -27.25 2.03 13.99
C LYS A 215 -28.69 2.40 14.29
N LYS A 216 -29.11 3.63 13.99
CA LYS A 216 -30.52 3.96 13.91
C LYS A 216 -31.11 3.00 12.88
N SER A 217 -31.78 1.93 13.35
CA SER A 217 -32.57 1.08 12.50
C SER A 217 -33.65 1.96 11.93
N ASP A 218 -33.80 1.96 10.61
CA ASP A 218 -34.90 2.59 9.91
C ASP A 218 -36.21 2.00 10.43
N ALA A 219 -36.76 2.63 11.49
CA ALA A 219 -38.10 2.42 11.95
C ALA A 219 -39.05 3.23 11.04
N HIS A 220 -39.13 2.84 9.78
CA HIS A 220 -40.29 3.09 8.95
C HIS A 220 -41.08 1.78 8.86
N GLY A 221 -41.63 1.44 10.02
CA GLY A 221 -42.71 0.49 10.10
C GLY A 221 -44.00 1.10 9.53
N HIS A 222 -44.61 0.33 8.74
CA HIS A 222 -45.96 0.45 8.21
C HIS A 222 -46.97 1.10 9.17
N SER A 223 -47.67 2.10 8.66
CA SER A 223 -49.06 2.43 9.02
C SER A 223 -49.79 2.85 7.76
#